data_013c927cdfdb0ac1db5d5ba9a3303f8c
#
_entry.id   013c927cdfdb0ac1db5d5ba9a3303f8c
#
_cell.length_a   1.000
_cell.length_b   1.000
_cell.length_c   1.000
_cell.angle_alpha   90.00
_cell.angle_beta   90.00
_cell.angle_gamma   90.00
#
_symmetry.space_group_name_H-M   'P 1'
#
loop_
_entity.id
_entity.type
_entity.pdbx_description
1 polymer ?
#
loop_
_entity_poly.entity_id
_entity_poly.type
_entity_poly.pdbx_seq_one_letter_code
_entity_poly.pdbx_strand_id
1 'polypeptide(L)'
;VGMTYLWKTLVDLKEPAILTRLFVPFGVGLIAVSVLGYAVFGLALSSDWFWSNPWVTMMQDWESSAEEALASIPLIGGILIWLAGFLVTVIAGVLGIILGSYLVLLFAMIVTAFMTDSLVKAVHDKHYPYTDYEGHGDFWGLTWKITRYALGMLLLLLVTLPLLFIPLINVLWFWLIGFLFFRYALVLDVGQVILPKSLFDAVKPVTHWPGTMPLAVWYLLSVLPVLSFFAPVLAVVTLAHYYFDRLSLLPADRSADRADETGNRADPSV
;
A
#
# COMPACT_ATOMS: atom_id res chain seq x y z
N VAL A 1 -23.09 0.87 3.99
CA VAL A 1 -22.48 -0.44 3.67
C VAL A 1 -20.96 -0.42 3.94
N GLY A 2 -20.20 0.57 3.46
CA GLY A 2 -18.73 0.61 3.67
C GLY A 2 -18.31 0.78 5.14
N MET A 3 -19.02 1.58 5.91
CA MET A 3 -18.73 1.86 7.32
C MET A 3 -18.85 0.62 8.23
N THR A 4 -19.74 -0.31 7.89
CA THR A 4 -19.94 -1.56 8.63
C THR A 4 -18.69 -2.42 8.63
N TYR A 5 -17.97 -2.49 7.49
CA TYR A 5 -16.75 -3.28 7.38
C TYR A 5 -15.58 -2.67 8.14
N LEU A 6 -15.47 -1.33 8.16
CA LEU A 6 -14.50 -0.65 9.01
C LEU A 6 -14.73 -0.97 10.50
N TRP A 7 -15.98 -0.95 10.92
CA TRP A 7 -16.33 -1.27 12.31
C TRP A 7 -16.04 -2.74 12.66
N LYS A 8 -16.39 -3.69 11.79
CA LYS A 8 -16.04 -5.11 11.97
C LYS A 8 -14.52 -5.26 12.14
N THR A 9 -13.73 -4.64 11.26
CA THR A 9 -12.27 -4.67 11.31
C THR A 9 -11.73 -4.11 12.63
N LEU A 10 -12.26 -2.98 13.12
CA LEU A 10 -11.84 -2.38 14.39
C LEU A 10 -12.18 -3.27 15.59
N VAL A 11 -13.31 -3.96 15.55
CA VAL A 11 -13.69 -4.92 16.60
C VAL A 11 -12.75 -6.12 16.61
N ASP A 12 -12.32 -6.56 15.43
CA ASP A 12 -11.41 -7.69 15.27
C ASP A 12 -9.97 -7.41 15.73
N LEU A 13 -9.60 -6.15 15.90
CA LEU A 13 -8.33 -5.79 16.54
C LEU A 13 -8.20 -6.29 17.98
N LYS A 14 -9.31 -6.64 18.64
CA LYS A 14 -9.30 -7.26 19.96
C LYS A 14 -8.93 -8.75 19.91
N GLU A 15 -8.92 -9.35 18.72
CA GLU A 15 -8.60 -10.77 18.55
C GLU A 15 -7.09 -10.99 18.57
N PRO A 16 -6.55 -11.80 19.51
CA PRO A 16 -5.11 -12.05 19.61
C PRO A 16 -4.50 -12.58 18.31
N ALA A 17 -5.25 -13.41 17.55
CA ALA A 17 -4.79 -13.95 16.29
C ALA A 17 -4.59 -12.89 15.20
N ILE A 18 -5.44 -11.87 15.15
CA ILE A 18 -5.35 -10.75 14.21
C ILE A 18 -4.34 -9.72 14.72
N LEU A 19 -4.39 -9.44 16.02
CA LEU A 19 -3.49 -8.48 16.65
C LEU A 19 -2.01 -8.88 16.49
N THR A 20 -1.69 -10.16 16.72
CA THR A 20 -0.32 -10.65 16.54
C THR A 20 0.15 -10.47 15.10
N ARG A 21 -0.71 -10.79 14.12
CA ARG A 21 -0.40 -10.63 12.70
C ARG A 21 -0.30 -9.17 12.27
N LEU A 22 -0.94 -8.27 12.98
CA LEU A 22 -0.83 -6.83 12.76
C LEU A 22 0.58 -6.30 13.06
N PHE A 23 1.24 -6.83 14.08
CA PHE A 23 2.57 -6.38 14.50
C PHE A 23 3.73 -6.98 13.69
N VAL A 24 3.52 -8.10 12.99
CA VAL A 24 4.57 -8.71 12.16
C VAL A 24 5.01 -7.80 11.02
N PRO A 25 4.12 -7.25 10.17
CA PRO A 25 4.52 -6.28 9.14
C PRO A 25 5.18 -5.04 9.72
N PHE A 26 4.72 -4.57 10.88
CA PHE A 26 5.33 -3.45 11.59
C PHE A 26 6.78 -3.75 11.97
N GLY A 27 7.04 -4.87 12.64
CA GLY A 27 8.39 -5.23 13.08
C GLY A 27 9.34 -5.44 11.90
N VAL A 28 8.89 -6.20 10.88
CA VAL A 28 9.69 -6.45 9.67
C VAL A 28 9.93 -5.15 8.89
N GLY A 29 8.90 -4.33 8.71
CA GLY A 29 9.01 -3.06 8.01
C GLY A 29 9.95 -2.09 8.72
N LEU A 30 9.87 -1.99 10.04
CA LEU A 30 10.76 -1.15 10.84
C LEU A 30 12.22 -1.57 10.68
N ILE A 31 12.51 -2.86 10.77
CA ILE A 31 13.88 -3.39 10.58
C ILE A 31 14.33 -3.11 9.13
N ALA A 32 13.51 -3.41 8.13
CA ALA A 32 13.85 -3.23 6.73
C ALA A 32 14.15 -1.76 6.39
N VAL A 33 13.30 -0.84 6.83
CA VAL A 33 13.48 0.61 6.60
C VAL A 33 14.71 1.12 7.35
N SER A 34 14.95 0.64 8.59
CA SER A 34 16.14 1.03 9.35
C SER A 34 17.44 0.54 8.68
N VAL A 35 17.48 -0.72 8.24
CA VAL A 35 18.65 -1.29 7.56
C VAL A 35 18.90 -0.62 6.22
N LEU A 36 17.85 -0.43 5.40
CA LEU A 36 17.96 0.28 4.13
C LEU A 36 18.34 1.74 4.32
N GLY A 37 17.73 2.43 5.26
CA GLY A 37 18.09 3.81 5.60
C GLY A 37 19.55 3.93 5.97
N TYR A 38 20.02 3.09 6.90
CA TYR A 38 21.42 3.07 7.30
C TYR A 38 22.37 2.73 6.13
N ALA A 39 22.03 1.72 5.32
CA ALA A 39 22.84 1.32 4.18
C ALA A 39 22.91 2.42 3.12
N VAL A 40 21.75 2.98 2.71
CA VAL A 40 21.69 4.00 1.65
C VAL A 40 22.34 5.31 2.12
N PHE A 41 21.96 5.84 3.27
CA PHE A 41 22.50 7.09 3.77
C PHE A 41 23.96 6.93 4.22
N GLY A 42 24.28 5.83 4.91
CA GLY A 42 25.65 5.57 5.35
C GLY A 42 26.62 5.43 4.17
N LEU A 43 26.24 4.65 3.13
CA LEU A 43 27.05 4.50 1.93
C LEU A 43 27.12 5.79 1.11
N ALA A 44 26.01 6.51 0.97
CA ALA A 44 26.00 7.77 0.25
C ALA A 44 26.91 8.81 0.92
N LEU A 45 26.73 9.04 2.22
CA LEU A 45 27.52 10.02 2.97
C LEU A 45 29.00 9.64 3.11
N SER A 46 29.34 8.36 3.03
CA SER A 46 30.74 7.89 3.05
C SER A 46 31.39 7.83 1.68
N SER A 47 30.66 8.06 0.58
CA SER A 47 31.18 7.92 -0.76
C SER A 47 31.64 9.24 -1.36
N ASP A 48 32.86 9.26 -1.89
CA ASP A 48 33.36 10.40 -2.66
C ASP A 48 32.49 10.67 -3.91
N TRP A 49 31.90 9.63 -4.47
CA TRP A 49 30.97 9.74 -5.61
C TRP A 49 29.77 10.63 -5.27
N PHE A 50 29.21 10.52 -4.07
CA PHE A 50 28.09 11.35 -3.65
C PHE A 50 28.49 12.84 -3.56
N TRP A 51 29.60 13.11 -2.87
CA TRP A 51 30.06 14.47 -2.65
C TRP A 51 30.64 15.15 -3.90
N SER A 52 31.17 14.37 -4.85
CA SER A 52 31.65 14.84 -6.14
C SER A 52 30.56 14.91 -7.22
N ASN A 53 29.34 14.52 -6.90
CA ASN A 53 28.23 14.55 -7.87
C ASN A 53 27.90 15.99 -8.24
N PRO A 54 27.76 16.32 -9.55
CA PRO A 54 27.49 17.68 -10.02
C PRO A 54 26.25 18.32 -9.38
N TRP A 55 25.23 17.53 -9.05
CA TRP A 55 24.04 18.04 -8.38
C TRP A 55 24.31 18.44 -6.92
N VAL A 56 25.14 17.69 -6.21
CA VAL A 56 25.50 17.97 -4.82
C VAL A 56 26.40 19.19 -4.76
N THR A 57 27.43 19.27 -5.62
CA THR A 57 28.31 20.44 -5.69
C THR A 57 27.56 21.70 -6.10
N MET A 58 26.66 21.61 -7.09
CA MET A 58 25.82 22.75 -7.49
C MET A 58 24.90 23.22 -6.35
N MET A 59 24.36 22.31 -5.54
CA MET A 59 23.56 22.69 -4.38
C MET A 59 24.42 23.39 -3.30
N GLN A 60 25.63 22.89 -3.06
CA GLN A 60 26.58 23.52 -2.12
C GLN A 60 27.01 24.91 -2.59
N ASP A 61 27.31 25.07 -3.88
CA ASP A 61 27.65 26.36 -4.48
C ASP A 61 26.49 27.34 -4.41
N TRP A 62 25.27 26.85 -4.61
CA TRP A 62 24.07 27.68 -4.49
C TRP A 62 23.78 28.10 -3.04
N GLU A 63 23.97 27.18 -2.08
CA GLU A 63 23.83 27.44 -0.65
C GLU A 63 24.85 28.50 -0.20
N SER A 64 26.13 28.32 -0.53
CA SER A 64 27.19 29.29 -0.17
C SER A 64 26.95 30.66 -0.81
N SER A 65 26.54 30.71 -2.06
CA SER A 65 26.22 31.98 -2.76
C SER A 65 25.01 32.69 -2.15
N ALA A 66 23.99 31.93 -1.75
CA ALA A 66 22.81 32.45 -1.08
C ALA A 66 23.14 33.00 0.33
N GLU A 67 23.98 32.25 1.10
CA GLU A 67 24.47 32.71 2.40
C GLU A 67 25.29 34.02 2.28
N GLU A 68 26.20 34.09 1.31
CA GLU A 68 27.03 35.27 1.08
C GLU A 68 26.16 36.47 0.69
N ALA A 69 25.19 36.27 -0.20
CA ALA A 69 24.25 37.32 -0.61
C ALA A 69 23.40 37.83 0.57
N LEU A 70 22.88 36.93 1.39
CA LEU A 70 22.08 37.28 2.58
C LEU A 70 22.93 37.92 3.67
N ALA A 71 24.16 37.45 3.88
CA ALA A 71 25.09 38.01 4.86
C ALA A 71 25.50 39.45 4.54
N SER A 72 25.46 39.82 3.26
CA SER A 72 25.78 41.20 2.82
C SER A 72 24.73 42.24 3.23
N ILE A 73 23.55 41.80 3.70
CA ILE A 73 22.47 42.69 4.13
C ILE A 73 22.71 43.14 5.60
N PRO A 74 23.02 44.42 5.86
CA PRO A 74 23.29 44.87 7.22
C PRO A 74 22.06 44.71 8.12
N LEU A 75 22.32 44.39 9.39
CA LEU A 75 21.34 44.24 10.49
C LEU A 75 20.40 43.04 10.41
N ILE A 76 19.96 42.59 9.22
CA ILE A 76 18.95 41.55 9.07
C ILE A 76 19.48 40.29 8.38
N GLY A 77 20.69 40.31 7.78
CA GLY A 77 21.25 39.18 7.03
C GLY A 77 21.31 37.90 7.83
N GLY A 78 21.77 37.94 9.07
CA GLY A 78 21.82 36.79 9.96
C GLY A 78 20.44 36.19 10.28
N ILE A 79 19.42 37.02 10.43
CA ILE A 79 18.03 36.58 10.65
C ILE A 79 17.49 35.91 9.40
N LEU A 80 17.79 36.42 8.22
CA LEU A 80 17.35 35.84 6.95
C LEU A 80 18.02 34.50 6.68
N ILE A 81 19.32 34.34 6.97
CA ILE A 81 20.04 33.08 6.86
C ILE A 81 19.41 32.05 7.80
N TRP A 82 19.20 32.42 9.07
CA TRP A 82 18.57 31.52 10.04
C TRP A 82 17.15 31.10 9.59
N LEU A 83 16.34 32.05 9.12
CA LEU A 83 14.98 31.79 8.65
C LEU A 83 14.98 30.88 7.41
N ALA A 84 15.88 31.13 6.44
CA ALA A 84 16.03 30.30 5.25
C ALA A 84 16.43 28.87 5.62
N GLY A 85 17.44 28.69 6.47
CA GLY A 85 17.88 27.40 6.97
C GLY A 85 16.77 26.66 7.74
N PHE A 86 16.02 27.37 8.57
CA PHE A 86 14.86 26.80 9.26
C PHE A 86 13.79 26.32 8.26
N LEU A 87 13.43 27.13 7.26
CA LEU A 87 12.43 26.74 6.26
C LEU A 87 12.89 25.53 5.43
N VAL A 88 14.15 25.51 4.99
CA VAL A 88 14.72 24.35 4.26
C VAL A 88 14.65 23.09 5.12
N THR A 89 15.03 23.18 6.38
CA THR A 89 15.00 22.04 7.32
C THR A 89 13.57 21.52 7.52
N VAL A 90 12.61 22.42 7.70
CA VAL A 90 11.19 22.04 7.87
C VAL A 90 10.65 21.39 6.59
N ILE A 91 10.91 21.96 5.42
CA ILE A 91 10.46 21.41 4.14
C ILE A 91 11.11 20.05 3.90
N ALA A 92 12.42 19.91 4.08
CA ALA A 92 13.12 18.65 3.92
C ALA A 92 12.61 17.58 4.91
N GLY A 93 12.35 17.97 6.16
CA GLY A 93 11.77 17.09 7.17
C GLY A 93 10.38 16.59 6.78
N VAL A 94 9.50 17.48 6.35
CA VAL A 94 8.14 17.13 5.89
C VAL A 94 8.20 16.19 4.67
N LEU A 95 9.02 16.52 3.67
CA LEU A 95 9.21 15.67 2.49
C LEU A 95 9.78 14.31 2.88
N GLY A 96 10.76 14.26 3.79
CA GLY A 96 11.34 13.02 4.31
C GLY A 96 10.29 12.14 5.01
N ILE A 97 9.40 12.73 5.81
CA ILE A 97 8.30 12.00 6.46
C ILE A 97 7.33 11.44 5.41
N ILE A 98 6.95 12.23 4.41
CA ILE A 98 6.04 11.79 3.36
C ILE A 98 6.66 10.63 2.56
N LEU A 99 7.88 10.79 2.05
CA LEU A 99 8.57 9.76 1.28
C LEU A 99 8.83 8.51 2.12
N GLY A 100 9.23 8.69 3.38
CA GLY A 100 9.41 7.60 4.33
C GLY A 100 8.13 6.81 4.56
N SER A 101 6.99 7.48 4.70
CA SER A 101 5.69 6.84 4.86
C SER A 101 5.30 5.99 3.66
N TYR A 102 5.56 6.44 2.43
CA TYR A 102 5.33 5.63 1.23
C TYR A 102 6.23 4.40 1.18
N LEU A 103 7.51 4.54 1.53
CA LEU A 103 8.44 3.41 1.58
C LEU A 103 7.98 2.37 2.62
N VAL A 104 7.62 2.82 3.80
CA VAL A 104 7.04 1.99 4.86
C VAL A 104 5.79 1.26 4.39
N LEU A 105 4.87 1.97 3.72
CA LEU A 105 3.65 1.37 3.18
C LEU A 105 3.96 0.27 2.16
N LEU A 106 4.92 0.49 1.26
CA LEU A 106 5.34 -0.52 0.29
C LEU A 106 5.87 -1.78 0.97
N PHE A 107 6.74 -1.64 1.97
CA PHE A 107 7.23 -2.78 2.74
C PHE A 107 6.11 -3.48 3.51
N ALA A 108 5.23 -2.73 4.14
CA ALA A 108 4.08 -3.28 4.84
C ALA A 108 3.15 -4.06 3.88
N MET A 109 2.94 -3.57 2.66
CA MET A 109 2.15 -4.28 1.64
C MET A 109 2.82 -5.60 1.22
N ILE A 110 4.14 -5.60 1.00
CA ILE A 110 4.88 -6.82 0.65
C ILE A 110 4.75 -7.87 1.75
N VAL A 111 5.01 -7.47 3.01
CA VAL A 111 4.91 -8.41 4.14
C VAL A 111 3.48 -8.90 4.35
N THR A 112 2.49 -8.01 4.21
CA THR A 112 1.07 -8.35 4.34
C THR A 112 0.64 -9.35 3.27
N ALA A 113 1.13 -9.24 2.04
CA ALA A 113 0.81 -10.19 0.97
C ALA A 113 1.19 -11.63 1.33
N PHE A 114 2.31 -11.84 2.03
CA PHE A 114 2.68 -13.17 2.54
C PHE A 114 1.80 -13.66 3.70
N MET A 115 1.06 -12.77 4.33
CA MET A 115 0.20 -13.07 5.48
C MET A 115 -1.29 -13.11 5.12
N THR A 116 -1.66 -12.77 3.89
CA THR A 116 -3.06 -12.64 3.47
C THR A 116 -3.86 -13.89 3.72
N ASP A 117 -3.36 -15.08 3.35
CA ASP A 117 -4.03 -16.36 3.61
C ASP A 117 -4.32 -16.57 5.10
N SER A 118 -3.34 -16.27 5.93
CA SER A 118 -3.43 -16.42 7.38
C SER A 118 -4.41 -15.45 8.01
N LEU A 119 -4.50 -14.22 7.50
CA LEU A 119 -5.46 -13.20 7.95
C LEU A 119 -6.89 -13.55 7.52
N VAL A 120 -7.03 -13.95 6.25
CA VAL A 120 -8.32 -14.40 5.69
C VAL A 120 -8.87 -15.58 6.49
N LYS A 121 -8.01 -16.57 6.77
CA LYS A 121 -8.39 -17.72 7.59
C LYS A 121 -8.83 -17.30 8.99
N ALA A 122 -8.14 -16.39 9.65
CA ALA A 122 -8.53 -15.92 10.99
C ALA A 122 -9.90 -15.23 11.00
N VAL A 123 -10.21 -14.43 9.97
CA VAL A 123 -11.53 -13.81 9.80
C VAL A 123 -12.61 -14.85 9.51
N HIS A 124 -12.31 -15.81 8.62
CA HIS A 124 -13.20 -16.90 8.28
C HIS A 124 -13.59 -17.74 9.50
N ASP A 125 -12.61 -18.28 10.21
CA ASP A 125 -12.82 -19.19 11.35
C ASP A 125 -13.67 -18.54 12.47
N LYS A 126 -13.56 -17.20 12.60
CA LYS A 126 -14.30 -16.46 13.63
C LYS A 126 -15.71 -16.06 13.21
N HIS A 127 -15.86 -15.55 11.99
CA HIS A 127 -17.10 -14.87 11.58
C HIS A 127 -17.91 -15.63 10.53
N TYR A 128 -17.24 -16.52 9.76
CA TYR A 128 -17.83 -17.19 8.60
C TYR A 128 -17.56 -18.69 8.56
N PRO A 129 -17.61 -19.44 9.69
CA PRO A 129 -17.17 -20.83 9.77
C PRO A 129 -17.98 -21.80 8.88
N TYR A 130 -19.13 -21.38 8.41
CA TYR A 130 -20.03 -22.16 7.55
C TYR A 130 -20.00 -21.72 6.08
N THR A 131 -19.10 -20.82 5.72
CA THR A 131 -18.98 -20.30 4.35
C THR A 131 -17.79 -20.98 3.70
N ASP A 132 -18.01 -21.94 2.83
CA ASP A 132 -16.93 -22.52 2.05
C ASP A 132 -16.33 -21.48 1.11
N TYR A 133 -15.01 -21.46 1.03
CA TYR A 133 -14.30 -20.61 0.09
C TYR A 133 -13.19 -21.40 -0.60
N GLU A 134 -13.06 -21.21 -1.89
CA GLU A 134 -12.06 -21.84 -2.73
C GLU A 134 -11.34 -20.74 -3.52
N GLY A 135 -10.19 -20.31 -3.04
CA GLY A 135 -9.34 -19.39 -3.77
C GLY A 135 -8.79 -20.03 -5.05
N HIS A 136 -8.51 -19.22 -6.05
CA HIS A 136 -7.89 -19.69 -7.29
C HIS A 136 -6.38 -19.40 -7.35
N GLY A 137 -5.77 -19.05 -6.24
CA GLY A 137 -4.39 -18.66 -5.99
C GLY A 137 -3.38 -18.97 -7.10
N ASP A 138 -3.05 -17.96 -7.91
CA ASP A 138 -1.96 -18.01 -8.88
C ASP A 138 -0.94 -16.92 -8.53
N PHE A 139 0.05 -17.29 -7.74
CA PHE A 139 1.09 -16.36 -7.27
C PHE A 139 1.81 -15.67 -8.44
N TRP A 140 2.19 -16.40 -9.47
CA TRP A 140 2.92 -15.82 -10.60
C TRP A 140 2.02 -14.94 -11.47
N GLY A 141 0.79 -15.37 -11.72
CA GLY A 141 -0.19 -14.55 -12.43
C GLY A 141 -0.55 -13.29 -11.67
N LEU A 142 -0.68 -13.36 -10.34
CA LEU A 142 -0.90 -12.21 -9.48
C LEU A 142 0.27 -11.23 -9.56
N THR A 143 1.48 -11.72 -9.31
CA THR A 143 2.71 -10.91 -9.35
C THR A 143 2.84 -10.20 -10.70
N TRP A 144 2.58 -10.91 -11.80
CA TRP A 144 2.61 -10.30 -13.14
C TRP A 144 1.54 -9.22 -13.33
N LYS A 145 0.31 -9.46 -12.86
CA LYS A 145 -0.77 -8.46 -12.95
C LYS A 145 -0.43 -7.20 -12.15
N ILE A 146 0.05 -7.36 -10.91
CA ILE A 146 0.44 -6.25 -10.04
C ILE A 146 1.62 -5.48 -10.65
N THR A 147 2.65 -6.18 -11.13
CA THR A 147 3.83 -5.56 -11.75
C THR A 147 3.45 -4.77 -13.00
N ARG A 148 2.63 -5.34 -13.87
CA ARG A 148 2.15 -4.63 -15.07
C ARG A 148 1.35 -3.39 -14.72
N TYR A 149 0.51 -3.46 -13.69
CA TYR A 149 -0.25 -2.32 -13.21
C TYR A 149 0.65 -1.24 -12.60
N ALA A 150 1.64 -1.65 -11.80
CA ALA A 150 2.64 -0.75 -11.23
C ALA A 150 3.43 0.00 -12.31
N LEU A 151 3.88 -0.72 -13.36
CA LEU A 151 4.54 -0.11 -14.51
C LEU A 151 3.63 0.87 -15.26
N GLY A 152 2.35 0.53 -15.42
CA GLY A 152 1.35 1.44 -16.00
C GLY A 152 1.15 2.71 -15.16
N MET A 153 1.11 2.58 -13.84
CA MET A 153 1.02 3.72 -12.92
C MET A 153 2.30 4.57 -12.95
N LEU A 154 3.46 3.93 -13.03
CA LEU A 154 4.74 4.64 -13.18
C LEU A 154 4.80 5.41 -14.50
N LEU A 155 4.37 4.80 -15.60
CA LEU A 155 4.28 5.47 -16.90
C LEU A 155 3.31 6.66 -16.85
N LEU A 156 2.14 6.46 -16.22
CA LEU A 156 1.17 7.54 -16.02
C LEU A 156 1.79 8.70 -15.23
N LEU A 157 2.54 8.39 -14.18
CA LEU A 157 3.23 9.37 -13.35
C LEU A 157 4.28 10.13 -14.17
N LEU A 158 5.05 9.44 -15.02
CA LEU A 158 6.03 10.07 -15.90
C LEU A 158 5.37 11.00 -16.95
N VAL A 159 4.27 10.56 -17.56
CA VAL A 159 3.53 11.38 -18.54
C VAL A 159 2.89 12.59 -17.87
N THR A 160 2.45 12.46 -16.63
CA THR A 160 1.82 13.55 -15.87
C THR A 160 2.81 14.35 -15.03
N LEU A 161 4.12 14.17 -15.25
CA LEU A 161 5.18 14.89 -14.55
C LEU A 161 4.96 16.43 -14.52
N PRO A 162 4.46 17.08 -15.58
CA PRO A 162 4.15 18.51 -15.54
C PRO A 162 3.14 18.92 -14.47
N LEU A 163 2.21 18.02 -14.09
CA LEU A 163 1.23 18.31 -13.03
C LEU A 163 1.88 18.46 -11.65
N LEU A 164 3.10 17.92 -11.48
CA LEU A 164 3.84 17.99 -10.23
C LEU A 164 4.32 19.39 -9.89
N PHE A 165 4.41 20.27 -10.89
CA PHE A 165 4.78 21.68 -10.69
C PHE A 165 3.62 22.54 -10.21
N ILE A 166 2.40 22.01 -10.18
CA ILE A 166 1.21 22.74 -9.72
C ILE A 166 0.95 22.37 -8.26
N PRO A 167 1.14 23.30 -7.31
CA PRO A 167 0.85 23.06 -5.89
C PRO A 167 -0.59 22.56 -5.69
N LEU A 168 -0.81 21.72 -4.67
CA LEU A 168 -2.07 21.02 -4.38
C LEU A 168 -2.43 19.92 -5.39
N ILE A 169 -2.32 20.16 -6.69
CA ILE A 169 -2.60 19.14 -7.71
C ILE A 169 -1.59 18.00 -7.59
N ASN A 170 -0.31 18.32 -7.40
CA ASN A 170 0.73 17.30 -7.21
C ASN A 170 0.43 16.37 -6.03
N VAL A 171 0.07 16.92 -4.87
CA VAL A 171 -0.24 16.13 -3.67
C VAL A 171 -1.44 15.23 -3.89
N LEU A 172 -2.52 15.78 -4.46
CA LEU A 172 -3.73 15.01 -4.77
C LEU A 172 -3.48 13.93 -5.83
N TRP A 173 -2.65 14.24 -6.83
CA TRP A 173 -2.33 13.33 -7.92
C TRP A 173 -1.50 12.14 -7.45
N PHE A 174 -0.43 12.39 -6.68
CA PHE A 174 0.35 11.33 -6.05
C PHE A 174 -0.49 10.46 -5.13
N TRP A 175 -1.32 11.10 -4.30
CA TRP A 175 -2.21 10.39 -3.40
C TRP A 175 -3.17 9.48 -4.18
N LEU A 176 -3.76 9.98 -5.27
CA LEU A 176 -4.68 9.23 -6.11
C LEU A 176 -3.99 8.02 -6.76
N ILE A 177 -2.82 8.22 -7.37
CA ILE A 177 -2.06 7.14 -8.02
C ILE A 177 -1.67 6.06 -6.99
N GLY A 178 -1.16 6.47 -5.83
CA GLY A 178 -0.81 5.57 -4.75
C GLY A 178 -2.03 4.81 -4.21
N PHE A 179 -3.17 5.48 -4.05
CA PHE A 179 -4.42 4.85 -3.64
C PHE A 179 -4.93 3.83 -4.66
N LEU A 180 -4.88 4.15 -5.94
CA LEU A 180 -5.30 3.23 -7.00
C LEU A 180 -4.42 1.97 -7.00
N PHE A 181 -3.11 2.12 -6.81
CA PHE A 181 -2.19 0.99 -6.70
C PHE A 181 -2.47 0.15 -5.44
N PHE A 182 -2.57 0.78 -4.28
CA PHE A 182 -2.90 0.13 -3.01
C PHE A 182 -4.20 -0.68 -3.11
N ARG A 183 -5.26 -0.05 -3.63
CA ARG A 183 -6.54 -0.71 -3.84
C ARG A 183 -6.43 -1.88 -4.81
N TYR A 184 -5.80 -1.68 -5.95
CA TYR A 184 -5.68 -2.72 -6.98
C TYR A 184 -4.94 -3.96 -6.45
N ALA A 185 -3.79 -3.75 -5.80
CA ALA A 185 -2.99 -4.83 -5.27
C ALA A 185 -3.76 -5.65 -4.22
N LEU A 186 -4.37 -4.99 -3.22
CA LEU A 186 -5.09 -5.66 -2.15
C LEU A 186 -6.37 -6.35 -2.61
N VAL A 187 -7.12 -5.74 -3.53
CA VAL A 187 -8.33 -6.36 -4.10
C VAL A 187 -7.99 -7.64 -4.87
N LEU A 188 -6.89 -7.64 -5.62
CA LEU A 188 -6.42 -8.85 -6.30
C LEU A 188 -5.93 -9.90 -5.30
N ASP A 189 -5.12 -9.48 -4.32
CA ASP A 189 -4.50 -10.38 -3.35
C ASP A 189 -5.56 -11.11 -2.51
N VAL A 190 -6.45 -10.36 -1.84
CA VAL A 190 -7.52 -10.95 -1.03
C VAL A 190 -8.56 -11.68 -1.87
N GLY A 191 -8.90 -11.11 -3.03
CA GLY A 191 -9.91 -11.69 -3.93
C GLY A 191 -9.52 -13.06 -4.46
N GLN A 192 -8.26 -13.28 -4.78
CA GLN A 192 -7.79 -14.60 -5.24
C GLN A 192 -7.74 -15.66 -4.14
N VAL A 193 -7.59 -15.25 -2.88
CA VAL A 193 -7.60 -16.16 -1.73
C VAL A 193 -9.02 -16.63 -1.40
N ILE A 194 -10.02 -15.77 -1.57
CA ILE A 194 -11.38 -16.05 -1.13
C ILE A 194 -12.28 -16.50 -2.28
N LEU A 195 -12.17 -15.86 -3.47
CA LEU A 195 -13.09 -16.09 -4.56
C LEU A 195 -12.55 -17.09 -5.57
N PRO A 196 -13.37 -18.06 -6.04
CA PRO A 196 -13.03 -18.85 -7.21
C PRO A 196 -12.93 -17.96 -8.44
N LYS A 197 -12.12 -18.36 -9.42
CA LYS A 197 -11.81 -17.54 -10.59
C LYS A 197 -13.06 -17.07 -11.36
N SER A 198 -14.02 -17.94 -11.50
CA SER A 198 -15.30 -17.64 -12.19
C SER A 198 -16.06 -16.50 -11.50
N LEU A 199 -16.12 -16.51 -10.17
CA LEU A 199 -16.77 -15.46 -9.39
C LEU A 199 -15.93 -14.18 -9.37
N PHE A 200 -14.61 -14.29 -9.29
CA PHE A 200 -13.71 -13.14 -9.35
C PHE A 200 -13.88 -12.38 -10.67
N ASP A 201 -13.91 -13.10 -11.80
CA ASP A 201 -14.09 -12.51 -13.12
C ASP A 201 -15.51 -11.94 -13.31
N ALA A 202 -16.53 -12.60 -12.76
CA ALA A 202 -17.94 -12.17 -12.87
C ALA A 202 -18.23 -10.90 -12.03
N VAL A 203 -17.69 -10.83 -10.81
CA VAL A 203 -17.91 -9.69 -9.89
C VAL A 203 -17.07 -8.48 -10.30
N LYS A 204 -16.00 -8.68 -11.07
CA LYS A 204 -15.05 -7.63 -11.47
C LYS A 204 -14.60 -6.78 -10.27
N PRO A 205 -14.03 -7.37 -9.23
CA PRO A 205 -13.80 -6.69 -7.94
C PRO A 205 -12.85 -5.50 -8.08
N VAL A 206 -11.96 -5.53 -9.07
CA VAL A 206 -11.02 -4.44 -9.31
C VAL A 206 -11.71 -3.16 -9.79
N THR A 207 -12.78 -3.28 -10.58
CA THR A 207 -13.50 -2.13 -11.15
C THR A 207 -14.73 -1.74 -10.34
N HIS A 208 -15.14 -2.57 -9.38
CA HIS A 208 -16.37 -2.34 -8.61
C HIS A 208 -16.11 -1.44 -7.38
N TRP A 209 -16.95 -0.40 -7.20
CA TRP A 209 -16.77 0.65 -6.18
C TRP A 209 -17.07 0.26 -4.71
N PRO A 210 -17.96 -0.69 -4.37
CA PRO A 210 -18.46 -0.84 -3.00
C PRO A 210 -17.41 -1.07 -1.91
N GLY A 211 -16.27 -1.69 -2.22
CA GLY A 211 -15.16 -1.88 -1.28
C GLY A 211 -14.17 -0.70 -1.22
N THR A 212 -14.36 0.32 -2.05
CA THR A 212 -13.36 1.39 -2.24
C THR A 212 -13.32 2.37 -1.07
N MET A 213 -14.47 2.73 -0.50
CA MET A 213 -14.55 3.69 0.60
C MET A 213 -13.79 3.24 1.85
N PRO A 214 -13.96 2.01 2.37
CA PRO A 214 -13.16 1.54 3.49
C PRO A 214 -11.66 1.53 3.21
N LEU A 215 -11.26 1.13 2.00
CA LEU A 215 -9.85 1.14 1.60
C LEU A 215 -9.27 2.55 1.52
N ALA A 216 -10.06 3.53 1.08
CA ALA A 216 -9.65 4.93 1.07
C ALA A 216 -9.38 5.46 2.48
N VAL A 217 -10.18 5.05 3.47
CA VAL A 217 -9.96 5.41 4.88
C VAL A 217 -8.63 4.83 5.38
N TRP A 218 -8.37 3.54 5.14
CA TRP A 218 -7.10 2.92 5.55
C TRP A 218 -5.90 3.53 4.84
N TYR A 219 -6.04 3.81 3.55
CA TYR A 219 -4.99 4.48 2.79
C TYR A 219 -4.74 5.91 3.28
N LEU A 220 -5.78 6.66 3.61
CA LEU A 220 -5.62 8.00 4.20
C LEU A 220 -4.88 7.94 5.55
N LEU A 221 -5.22 6.96 6.40
CA LEU A 221 -4.52 6.75 7.66
C LEU A 221 -3.07 6.32 7.47
N SER A 222 -2.72 5.67 6.35
CA SER A 222 -1.33 5.28 6.04
C SER A 222 -0.39 6.46 5.79
N VAL A 223 -0.90 7.67 5.64
CA VAL A 223 -0.08 8.90 5.59
C VAL A 223 0.66 9.13 6.92
N LEU A 224 0.11 8.64 8.02
CA LEU A 224 0.77 8.69 9.33
C LEU A 224 1.80 7.55 9.43
N PRO A 225 3.10 7.84 9.70
CA PRO A 225 4.19 6.87 9.61
C PRO A 225 3.94 5.57 10.40
N VAL A 226 3.37 5.67 11.60
CA VAL A 226 3.06 4.49 12.43
C VAL A 226 1.89 3.69 11.85
N LEU A 227 0.85 4.37 11.37
CA LEU A 227 -0.35 3.73 10.83
C LEU A 227 -0.13 3.14 9.44
N SER A 228 0.89 3.60 8.71
CA SER A 228 1.24 3.05 7.40
C SER A 228 1.58 1.56 7.44
N PHE A 229 2.15 1.07 8.54
CA PHE A 229 2.42 -0.36 8.73
C PHE A 229 1.15 -1.20 8.93
N PHE A 230 0.14 -0.62 9.57
CA PHE A 230 -1.09 -1.32 9.92
C PHE A 230 -2.14 -1.26 8.81
N ALA A 231 -2.10 -0.21 7.99
CA ALA A 231 -3.10 0.03 6.97
C ALA A 231 -3.32 -1.14 6.00
N PRO A 232 -2.29 -1.83 5.45
CA PRO A 232 -2.49 -2.97 4.57
C PRO A 232 -3.17 -4.15 5.28
N VAL A 233 -2.77 -4.46 6.53
CA VAL A 233 -3.37 -5.55 7.31
C VAL A 233 -4.85 -5.28 7.58
N LEU A 234 -5.17 -4.05 8.01
CA LEU A 234 -6.55 -3.63 8.27
C LEU A 234 -7.39 -3.64 6.98
N ALA A 235 -6.78 -3.29 5.86
CA ALA A 235 -7.43 -3.36 4.56
C ALA A 235 -7.72 -4.82 4.14
N VAL A 236 -6.79 -5.76 4.38
CA VAL A 236 -7.00 -7.20 4.14
C VAL A 236 -8.17 -7.72 4.97
N VAL A 237 -8.21 -7.45 6.29
CA VAL A 237 -9.31 -7.85 7.16
C VAL A 237 -10.64 -7.26 6.69
N THR A 238 -10.65 -5.99 6.30
CA THR A 238 -11.84 -5.31 5.77
C THR A 238 -12.34 -5.96 4.47
N LEU A 239 -11.45 -6.28 3.55
CA LEU A 239 -11.79 -6.97 2.30
C LEU A 239 -12.24 -8.41 2.54
N ALA A 240 -11.64 -9.12 3.49
CA ALA A 240 -12.08 -10.46 3.87
C ALA A 240 -13.55 -10.44 4.31
N HIS A 241 -13.94 -9.53 5.21
CA HIS A 241 -15.34 -9.36 5.58
C HIS A 241 -16.23 -9.03 4.38
N TYR A 242 -15.78 -8.15 3.51
CA TYR A 242 -16.54 -7.76 2.32
C TYR A 242 -16.79 -8.94 1.38
N TYR A 243 -15.76 -9.77 1.13
CA TYR A 243 -15.90 -10.91 0.23
C TYR A 243 -16.67 -12.07 0.84
N PHE A 244 -16.47 -12.36 2.12
CA PHE A 244 -17.27 -13.40 2.80
C PHE A 244 -18.75 -13.03 2.89
N ASP A 245 -19.09 -11.78 3.21
CA ASP A 245 -20.47 -11.31 3.17
C ASP A 245 -21.07 -11.45 1.75
N ARG A 246 -20.27 -11.29 0.69
CA ARG A 246 -20.72 -11.50 -0.69
C ARG A 246 -20.92 -12.96 -1.02
N LEU A 247 -20.01 -13.85 -0.58
CA LEU A 247 -20.14 -15.29 -0.77
C LEU A 247 -21.38 -15.85 -0.05
N SER A 248 -21.63 -15.42 1.17
CA SER A 248 -22.78 -15.87 1.96
C SER A 248 -24.14 -15.45 1.38
N LEU A 249 -24.16 -14.45 0.52
CA LEU A 249 -25.39 -13.99 -0.19
C LEU A 249 -25.63 -14.75 -1.50
N LEU A 250 -24.68 -15.57 -1.96
CA LEU A 250 -24.86 -16.37 -3.17
C LEU A 250 -25.68 -17.63 -2.80
N PRO A 251 -26.75 -17.95 -3.56
CA PRO A 251 -27.51 -19.18 -3.29
C PRO A 251 -26.60 -20.41 -3.35
N ALA A 252 -26.78 -21.31 -2.40
CA ALA A 252 -26.04 -22.59 -2.29
C ALA A 252 -26.20 -23.54 -3.50
N ASP A 253 -27.05 -23.17 -4.44
CA ASP A 253 -27.47 -23.97 -5.60
C ASP A 253 -26.37 -24.16 -6.67
N ARG A 254 -25.27 -23.39 -6.61
CA ARG A 254 -24.16 -23.53 -7.57
C ARG A 254 -23.10 -24.57 -7.17
N SER A 255 -23.17 -25.09 -5.95
CA SER A 255 -22.31 -26.21 -5.53
C SER A 255 -22.82 -27.56 -6.03
N ALA A 256 -24.13 -27.69 -6.26
CA ALA A 256 -24.76 -28.89 -6.82
C ALA A 256 -24.45 -29.08 -8.32
N ASP A 257 -24.44 -28.00 -9.11
CA ASP A 257 -24.11 -28.05 -10.55
C ASP A 257 -22.67 -28.51 -10.84
N ARG A 258 -21.73 -28.26 -9.91
CA ARG A 258 -20.34 -28.72 -10.06
C ARG A 258 -20.14 -30.20 -9.74
N ALA A 259 -20.91 -30.74 -8.82
CA ALA A 259 -20.84 -32.17 -8.52
C ALA A 259 -21.33 -32.99 -9.71
N ASP A 260 -22.27 -32.49 -10.48
CA ASP A 260 -22.83 -33.15 -11.67
C ASP A 260 -21.91 -33.07 -12.89
N GLU A 261 -21.17 -31.97 -13.07
CA GLU A 261 -20.16 -31.84 -14.14
C GLU A 261 -18.93 -32.73 -13.93
N THR A 262 -18.55 -32.99 -12.68
CA THR A 262 -17.43 -33.91 -12.36
C THR A 262 -17.87 -35.35 -12.38
N GLY A 263 -19.12 -35.65 -12.06
CA GLY A 263 -19.69 -37.01 -12.08
C GLY A 263 -19.92 -37.53 -13.51
N ASN A 264 -20.15 -36.65 -14.48
CA ASN A 264 -20.43 -37.08 -15.87
C ASN A 264 -19.19 -37.19 -16.76
N ARG A 265 -17.97 -37.02 -16.20
CA ARG A 265 -16.70 -37.25 -16.92
C ARG A 265 -16.02 -38.56 -16.62
N ALA A 266 -16.63 -39.42 -15.81
CA ALA A 266 -16.09 -40.74 -15.47
C ALA A 266 -17.04 -41.83 -15.98
N ASP A 267 -17.17 -42.03 -17.26
CA ASP A 267 -17.20 -43.36 -17.90
C ASP A 267 -17.13 -43.24 -19.44
N PRO A 268 -16.02 -43.55 -20.04
CA PRO A 268 -15.99 -44.17 -21.34
C PRO A 268 -15.18 -45.46 -21.28
N SER A 269 -15.79 -46.51 -20.78
CA SER A 269 -15.25 -47.83 -21.04
C SER A 269 -16.32 -48.88 -20.86
N VAL A 270 -16.92 -49.28 -21.94
CA VAL A 270 -16.95 -50.70 -22.36
C VAL A 270 -16.96 -50.67 -23.86
#